data_fb365913e56797ead320a58fd1aafb05
#
_entry.id   fb365913e56797ead320a58fd1aafb05
#
_cell.length_a   1.000
_cell.length_b   1.000
_cell.length_c   1.000
_cell.angle_alpha   90.00
_cell.angle_beta   90.00
_cell.angle_gamma   90.00
#
_symmetry.space_group_name_H-M   'P 1'
#
loop_
_entity.id
_entity.type
_entity.pdbx_description
1 polymer ?
#
loop_
_entity_poly.entity_id
_entity_poly.type
_entity_poly.pdbx_seq_one_letter_code
_entity_poly.pdbx_strand_id
1 'polypeptide(L)'
;LFLVDTVAAVGTVDYQMDNWGIDVTVTASQKGLMMPPGLGIVAANEKALKIHQNCQMPKLYWDWNTRLEAEHYRKFCGTAPQLMVFGMREALDMIFEEGLENIYERHRVLAGATHAAVGIWSQAGTMSLNAIEPKERSTAVTTILTEDGIDANMIRDVCRDEMMVGLGGGLGILTGRAFRIGHMGDINAPMLFAALASVEATLNYLDVKFSPGGVT
;
A
#
# COMPACT_ATOMS: atom_id res chain seq x y z
N LEU A 1 8.15 -21.86 -10.61
CA LEU A 1 8.29 -20.41 -10.50
C LEU A 1 7.91 -19.95 -9.10
N PHE A 2 8.66 -18.97 -8.58
CA PHE A 2 8.35 -18.25 -7.38
C PHE A 2 7.84 -16.85 -7.78
N LEU A 3 6.55 -16.60 -7.53
CA LEU A 3 5.87 -15.36 -7.90
C LEU A 3 5.51 -14.59 -6.62
N VAL A 4 5.75 -13.28 -6.59
CA VAL A 4 5.47 -12.44 -5.43
C VAL A 4 4.64 -11.23 -5.85
N ASP A 5 3.53 -11.01 -5.15
CA ASP A 5 2.78 -9.76 -5.18
C ASP A 5 3.44 -8.76 -4.23
N THR A 6 3.95 -7.68 -4.79
CA THR A 6 4.64 -6.62 -4.05
C THR A 6 3.90 -5.29 -4.13
N VAL A 7 2.62 -5.32 -4.47
CA VAL A 7 1.82 -4.09 -4.67
C VAL A 7 1.92 -3.13 -3.48
N ALA A 8 1.99 -3.64 -2.26
CA ALA A 8 2.14 -2.82 -1.06
C ALA A 8 3.57 -2.80 -0.48
N ALA A 9 4.55 -3.42 -1.15
CA ALA A 9 5.92 -3.56 -0.64
C ALA A 9 6.94 -2.71 -1.41
N VAL A 10 6.93 -2.74 -2.76
CA VAL A 10 7.87 -1.96 -3.57
C VAL A 10 7.75 -0.48 -3.27
N GLY A 11 8.88 0.16 -2.98
CA GLY A 11 8.97 1.57 -2.59
C GLY A 11 8.69 1.83 -1.10
N THR A 12 8.43 0.78 -0.27
CA THR A 12 8.21 0.95 1.17
C THR A 12 9.11 0.08 2.05
N VAL A 13 9.70 -0.97 1.47
CA VAL A 13 10.66 -1.87 2.12
C VAL A 13 11.80 -2.21 1.18
N ASP A 14 12.93 -2.65 1.74
CA ASP A 14 14.04 -3.21 0.97
C ASP A 14 13.61 -4.54 0.34
N TYR A 15 13.20 -4.47 -0.93
CA TYR A 15 12.75 -5.62 -1.71
C TYR A 15 13.81 -6.02 -2.73
N GLN A 16 14.36 -7.21 -2.59
CA GLN A 16 15.51 -7.68 -3.37
C GLN A 16 15.17 -8.92 -4.22
N MET A 17 14.47 -8.69 -5.34
CA MET A 17 13.97 -9.74 -6.23
C MET A 17 15.06 -10.78 -6.59
N ASP A 18 16.22 -10.32 -7.04
CA ASP A 18 17.29 -11.18 -7.54
C ASP A 18 17.97 -11.95 -6.40
N ASN A 19 18.29 -11.26 -5.28
CA ASN A 19 18.96 -11.87 -4.14
C ASN A 19 18.09 -12.93 -3.43
N TRP A 20 16.77 -12.79 -3.50
CA TRP A 20 15.82 -13.75 -2.93
C TRP A 20 15.39 -14.84 -3.89
N GLY A 21 15.91 -14.83 -5.14
CA GLY A 21 15.61 -15.84 -6.15
C GLY A 21 14.16 -15.84 -6.62
N ILE A 22 13.53 -14.66 -6.62
CA ILE A 22 12.14 -14.51 -7.07
C ILE A 22 12.12 -14.50 -8.61
N ASP A 23 11.22 -15.29 -9.19
CA ASP A 23 11.13 -15.44 -10.64
C ASP A 23 10.25 -14.37 -11.29
N VAL A 24 9.17 -13.98 -10.61
CA VAL A 24 8.23 -12.95 -11.10
C VAL A 24 7.77 -12.07 -9.94
N THR A 25 7.86 -10.78 -10.14
CA THR A 25 7.35 -9.75 -9.23
C THR A 25 6.24 -8.97 -9.92
N VAL A 26 5.12 -8.75 -9.24
CA VAL A 26 4.07 -7.85 -9.69
C VAL A 26 3.91 -6.70 -8.71
N THR A 27 3.74 -5.48 -9.24
CA THR A 27 3.42 -4.30 -8.44
C THR A 27 2.51 -3.36 -9.21
N ALA A 28 2.11 -2.25 -8.59
CA ALA A 28 1.22 -1.27 -9.17
C ALA A 28 1.65 0.16 -8.82
N SER A 29 1.27 1.09 -9.67
CA SER A 29 1.72 2.49 -9.59
C SER A 29 1.23 3.25 -8.34
N GLN A 30 0.07 2.92 -7.78
CA GLN A 30 -0.65 3.73 -6.78
C GLN A 30 -0.30 3.44 -5.32
N LYS A 31 0.82 2.82 -5.05
CA LYS A 31 1.28 2.48 -3.69
C LYS A 31 2.60 3.18 -3.38
N GLY A 32 3.62 2.47 -2.98
CA GLY A 32 4.94 3.05 -2.70
C GLY A 32 5.57 3.81 -3.87
N LEU A 33 5.11 3.58 -5.09
CA LEU A 33 5.54 4.33 -6.28
C LEU A 33 4.82 5.68 -6.48
N MET A 34 4.00 6.13 -5.55
CA MET A 34 3.46 7.51 -5.44
C MET A 34 2.62 8.01 -6.62
N MET A 35 2.11 7.11 -7.45
CA MET A 35 1.35 7.45 -8.65
C MET A 35 -0.16 7.25 -8.44
N PRO A 36 -1.02 7.82 -9.26
CA PRO A 36 -2.40 7.36 -9.41
C PRO A 36 -2.45 5.89 -9.88
N PRO A 37 -3.57 5.17 -9.61
CA PRO A 37 -3.78 3.84 -10.20
C PRO A 37 -3.87 3.93 -11.72
N GLY A 38 -3.27 2.94 -12.43
CA GLY A 38 -3.33 2.89 -13.90
C GLY A 38 -2.20 2.10 -14.55
N LEU A 39 -1.10 1.82 -13.84
CA LEU A 39 -0.03 0.95 -14.34
C LEU A 39 0.08 -0.30 -13.48
N GLY A 40 0.02 -1.47 -14.12
CA GLY A 40 0.50 -2.74 -13.59
C GLY A 40 1.93 -2.96 -14.08
N ILE A 41 2.83 -3.29 -13.18
CA ILE A 41 4.25 -3.48 -13.46
C ILE A 41 4.61 -4.93 -13.14
N VAL A 42 5.28 -5.59 -14.09
CA VAL A 42 5.75 -6.97 -13.94
C VAL A 42 7.24 -7.00 -14.22
N ALA A 43 8.01 -7.53 -13.29
CA ALA A 43 9.40 -7.92 -13.49
C ALA A 43 9.48 -9.44 -13.57
N ALA A 44 10.22 -9.97 -14.54
CA ALA A 44 10.40 -11.41 -14.75
C ALA A 44 11.86 -11.72 -15.05
N ASN A 45 12.42 -12.75 -14.40
CA ASN A 45 13.77 -13.21 -14.69
C ASN A 45 13.82 -14.11 -15.93
N GLU A 46 15.02 -14.48 -16.36
CA GLU A 46 15.21 -15.33 -17.55
C GLU A 46 14.52 -16.70 -17.43
N LYS A 47 14.48 -17.30 -16.25
CA LYS A 47 13.81 -18.58 -16.02
C LYS A 47 12.31 -18.46 -16.28
N ALA A 48 11.67 -17.40 -15.78
CA ALA A 48 10.27 -17.12 -16.03
C ALA A 48 9.98 -16.86 -17.52
N LEU A 49 10.82 -16.09 -18.20
CA LEU A 49 10.70 -15.83 -19.63
C LEU A 49 10.81 -17.10 -20.47
N LYS A 50 11.76 -17.99 -20.18
CA LYS A 50 11.89 -19.30 -20.85
C LYS A 50 10.66 -20.18 -20.68
N ILE A 51 10.07 -20.21 -19.49
CA ILE A 51 8.84 -20.97 -19.23
C ILE A 51 7.67 -20.34 -19.98
N HIS A 52 7.57 -19.01 -19.99
CA HIS A 52 6.52 -18.28 -20.70
C HIS A 52 6.49 -18.58 -22.19
N GLN A 53 7.67 -18.70 -22.85
CA GLN A 53 7.78 -19.04 -24.28
C GLN A 53 7.12 -20.38 -24.64
N ASN A 54 7.13 -21.35 -23.70
CA ASN A 54 6.57 -22.69 -23.89
C ASN A 54 5.13 -22.84 -23.39
N CYS A 55 4.54 -21.78 -22.84
CA CYS A 55 3.19 -21.78 -22.31
C CYS A 55 2.16 -21.85 -23.44
N GLN A 56 1.26 -22.85 -23.40
CA GLN A 56 0.21 -23.08 -24.40
C GLN A 56 -1.11 -22.35 -24.07
N MET A 57 -1.21 -21.70 -22.91
CA MET A 57 -2.41 -20.95 -22.53
C MET A 57 -2.61 -19.75 -23.49
N PRO A 58 -3.84 -19.55 -24.03
CA PRO A 58 -4.15 -18.36 -24.80
C PRO A 58 -3.94 -17.07 -23.97
N LYS A 59 -3.12 -16.15 -24.46
CA LYS A 59 -2.69 -14.97 -23.69
C LYS A 59 -2.28 -13.79 -24.58
N LEU A 60 -3.23 -13.09 -25.18
CA LEU A 60 -2.87 -11.93 -26.01
C LEU A 60 -2.40 -10.74 -25.16
N TYR A 61 -3.22 -10.32 -24.20
CA TYR A 61 -2.92 -9.15 -23.36
C TYR A 61 -1.72 -9.39 -22.43
N TRP A 62 -1.62 -10.59 -21.86
CA TRP A 62 -0.54 -10.98 -20.94
C TRP A 62 0.61 -11.71 -21.60
N ASP A 63 0.75 -11.66 -22.94
CA ASP A 63 1.85 -12.28 -23.63
C ASP A 63 3.11 -11.41 -23.59
N TRP A 64 4.05 -11.77 -22.75
CA TRP A 64 5.31 -11.04 -22.60
C TRP A 64 6.15 -11.04 -23.89
N ASN A 65 6.04 -12.06 -24.76
CA ASN A 65 6.77 -12.08 -26.03
C ASN A 65 6.40 -10.84 -26.86
N THR A 66 5.11 -10.50 -26.94
CA THR A 66 4.67 -9.30 -27.67
C THR A 66 5.08 -8.00 -26.98
N ARG A 67 5.22 -7.99 -25.64
CA ARG A 67 5.67 -6.81 -24.88
C ARG A 67 7.16 -6.54 -25.06
N LEU A 68 7.94 -7.56 -25.40
CA LEU A 68 9.39 -7.45 -25.62
C LEU A 68 9.75 -7.11 -27.07
N GLU A 69 8.79 -7.12 -28.01
CA GLU A 69 9.02 -6.75 -29.40
C GLU A 69 9.45 -5.28 -29.55
N ALA A 70 10.11 -4.96 -30.66
CA ALA A 70 10.62 -3.62 -30.94
C ALA A 70 9.50 -2.59 -31.13
N GLU A 71 8.36 -3.01 -31.65
CA GLU A 71 7.21 -2.15 -31.93
C GLU A 71 6.63 -1.56 -30.64
N HIS A 72 6.79 -0.26 -30.44
CA HIS A 72 6.44 0.42 -29.19
C HIS A 72 4.97 0.29 -28.80
N TYR A 73 4.02 0.28 -29.75
CA TYR A 73 2.60 0.13 -29.44
C TYR A 73 2.24 -1.26 -28.90
N ARG A 74 3.08 -2.28 -29.16
CA ARG A 74 2.88 -3.63 -28.62
C ARG A 74 3.22 -3.75 -27.13
N LYS A 75 4.10 -2.87 -26.65
CA LYS A 75 4.50 -2.86 -25.23
C LYS A 75 3.35 -2.63 -24.27
N PHE A 76 2.30 -1.91 -24.70
CA PHE A 76 1.09 -1.62 -23.92
C PHE A 76 -0.17 -2.28 -24.51
N CYS A 77 -0.04 -3.17 -25.50
CA CYS A 77 -1.17 -3.74 -26.25
C CYS A 77 -2.09 -2.66 -26.87
N GLY A 78 -1.50 -1.60 -27.34
CA GLY A 78 -2.17 -0.43 -27.91
C GLY A 78 -1.42 0.87 -27.64
N THR A 79 -2.13 1.97 -27.59
CA THR A 79 -1.56 3.29 -27.30
C THR A 79 -1.00 3.32 -25.87
N ALA A 80 0.26 3.74 -25.72
CA ALA A 80 0.87 3.92 -24.42
C ALA A 80 0.13 4.97 -23.58
N PRO A 81 -0.09 4.74 -22.28
CA PRO A 81 -0.70 5.73 -21.39
C PRO A 81 0.32 6.82 -21.03
N GLN A 82 0.58 7.74 -21.95
CA GLN A 82 1.70 8.69 -21.90
C GLN A 82 1.75 9.48 -20.59
N LEU A 83 0.61 10.01 -20.12
CA LEU A 83 0.55 10.77 -18.85
C LEU A 83 1.01 9.93 -17.65
N MET A 84 0.63 8.64 -17.63
CA MET A 84 1.05 7.73 -16.58
C MET A 84 2.55 7.41 -16.66
N VAL A 85 3.09 7.30 -17.88
CA VAL A 85 4.52 7.05 -18.08
C VAL A 85 5.36 8.28 -17.67
N PHE A 86 4.92 9.49 -18.04
CA PHE A 86 5.57 10.72 -17.59
C PHE A 86 5.51 10.89 -16.06
N GLY A 87 4.34 10.65 -15.45
CA GLY A 87 4.21 10.67 -14.00
C GLY A 87 5.09 9.62 -13.31
N MET A 88 5.20 8.41 -13.89
CA MET A 88 6.09 7.38 -13.35
C MET A 88 7.56 7.81 -13.42
N ARG A 89 7.96 8.50 -14.47
CA ARG A 89 9.32 9.05 -14.57
C ARG A 89 9.60 10.03 -13.43
N GLU A 90 8.68 10.99 -13.20
CA GLU A 90 8.79 11.95 -12.11
C GLU A 90 8.82 11.26 -10.74
N ALA A 91 7.92 10.30 -10.51
CA ALA A 91 7.88 9.55 -9.25
C ALA A 91 9.19 8.80 -8.99
N LEU A 92 9.79 8.19 -10.02
CA LEU A 92 11.09 7.52 -9.90
C LEU A 92 12.23 8.51 -9.66
N ASP A 93 12.21 9.67 -10.30
CA ASP A 93 13.21 10.73 -10.08
C ASP A 93 13.13 11.21 -8.62
N MET A 94 11.94 11.45 -8.05
CA MET A 94 11.74 11.76 -6.62
C MET A 94 12.26 10.65 -5.70
N ILE A 95 11.96 9.39 -6.01
CA ILE A 95 12.43 8.23 -5.24
C ILE A 95 13.96 8.17 -5.21
N PHE A 96 14.61 8.35 -6.34
CA PHE A 96 16.07 8.30 -6.43
C PHE A 96 16.75 9.56 -5.83
N GLU A 97 16.10 10.71 -5.88
CA GLU A 97 16.57 11.91 -5.21
C GLU A 97 16.56 11.78 -3.68
N GLU A 98 15.48 11.25 -3.10
CA GLU A 98 15.40 10.94 -1.67
C GLU A 98 16.39 9.81 -1.28
N GLY A 99 16.55 8.81 -2.16
CA GLY A 99 17.34 7.62 -1.95
C GLY A 99 16.55 6.49 -1.26
N LEU A 100 16.72 5.26 -1.75
CA LEU A 100 15.92 4.11 -1.32
C LEU A 100 16.00 3.85 0.19
N GLU A 101 17.20 3.93 0.78
CA GLU A 101 17.39 3.71 2.23
C GLU A 101 16.60 4.75 3.06
N ASN A 102 16.61 6.01 2.65
CA ASN A 102 15.89 7.08 3.32
C ASN A 102 14.36 6.86 3.21
N ILE A 103 13.90 6.42 2.03
CA ILE A 103 12.49 6.09 1.81
C ILE A 103 12.06 4.93 2.72
N TYR A 104 12.84 3.85 2.80
CA TYR A 104 12.52 2.72 3.68
C TYR A 104 12.48 3.14 5.15
N GLU A 105 13.44 3.96 5.59
CA GLU A 105 13.46 4.48 6.95
C GLU A 105 12.28 5.39 7.24
N ARG A 106 11.92 6.30 6.33
CA ARG A 106 10.74 7.17 6.45
C ARG A 106 9.46 6.35 6.62
N HIS A 107 9.26 5.33 5.79
CA HIS A 107 8.10 4.44 5.90
C HIS A 107 8.09 3.67 7.22
N ARG A 108 9.25 3.18 7.65
CA ARG A 108 9.39 2.45 8.93
C ARG A 108 9.01 3.35 10.12
N VAL A 109 9.47 4.60 10.12
CA VAL A 109 9.18 5.56 11.20
C VAL A 109 7.70 5.92 11.22
N LEU A 110 7.09 6.24 10.06
CA LEU A 110 5.67 6.58 9.97
C LEU A 110 4.77 5.39 10.35
N ALA A 111 5.12 4.18 9.92
CA ALA A 111 4.44 2.97 10.36
C ALA A 111 4.54 2.77 11.88
N GLY A 112 5.74 2.94 12.44
CA GLY A 112 5.98 2.84 13.88
C GLY A 112 5.13 3.81 14.69
N ALA A 113 5.02 5.07 14.25
CA ALA A 113 4.16 6.06 14.88
C ALA A 113 2.67 5.65 14.81
N THR A 114 2.22 5.15 13.66
CA THR A 114 0.84 4.65 13.52
C THR A 114 0.58 3.46 14.44
N HIS A 115 1.50 2.49 14.49
CA HIS A 115 1.37 1.32 15.37
C HIS A 115 1.34 1.71 16.86
N ALA A 116 2.16 2.70 17.26
CA ALA A 116 2.17 3.22 18.62
C ALA A 116 0.83 3.88 18.99
N ALA A 117 0.31 4.74 18.12
CA ALA A 117 -0.98 5.39 18.30
C ALA A 117 -2.10 4.36 18.48
N VAL A 118 -2.20 3.39 17.57
CA VAL A 118 -3.19 2.31 17.66
C VAL A 118 -3.00 1.47 18.92
N GLY A 119 -1.76 1.22 19.32
CA GLY A 119 -1.45 0.50 20.57
C GLY A 119 -2.00 1.21 21.82
N ILE A 120 -1.99 2.54 21.84
CA ILE A 120 -2.60 3.35 22.91
C ILE A 120 -4.12 3.26 22.83
N TRP A 121 -4.72 3.52 21.66
CA TRP A 121 -6.17 3.45 21.47
C TRP A 121 -6.76 2.10 21.89
N SER A 122 -6.03 1.02 21.60
CA SER A 122 -6.42 -0.38 21.88
C SER A 122 -6.51 -0.72 23.36
N GLN A 123 -5.92 0.08 24.26
CA GLN A 123 -5.97 -0.17 25.71
C GLN A 123 -7.40 -0.11 26.29
N ALA A 124 -8.31 0.56 25.60
CA ALA A 124 -9.73 0.59 25.97
C ALA A 124 -10.50 -0.70 25.59
N GLY A 125 -9.90 -1.62 24.84
CA GLY A 125 -10.49 -2.89 24.46
C GLY A 125 -11.53 -2.82 23.33
N THR A 126 -11.59 -1.73 22.59
CA THR A 126 -12.57 -1.50 21.50
C THR A 126 -12.00 -1.71 20.10
N MET A 127 -10.71 -1.79 20.01
CA MET A 127 -10.01 -1.99 18.74
C MET A 127 -8.65 -2.67 18.95
N SER A 128 -8.08 -3.21 17.88
CA SER A 128 -6.79 -3.87 17.91
C SER A 128 -6.07 -3.82 16.55
N LEU A 129 -4.76 -4.03 16.56
CA LEU A 129 -3.99 -4.23 15.33
C LEU A 129 -4.31 -5.61 14.73
N ASN A 130 -4.62 -5.66 13.45
CA ASN A 130 -4.87 -6.93 12.74
C ASN A 130 -3.60 -7.80 12.69
N ALA A 131 -2.42 -7.21 12.43
CA ALA A 131 -1.14 -7.91 12.51
C ALA A 131 -0.64 -7.89 13.96
N ILE A 132 -0.78 -9.02 14.65
CA ILE A 132 -0.43 -9.18 16.07
C ILE A 132 1.08 -9.05 16.25
N GLU A 133 1.85 -9.85 15.51
CA GLU A 133 3.30 -9.89 15.61
C GLU A 133 3.94 -8.63 15.01
N PRO A 134 4.72 -7.86 15.78
CA PRO A 134 5.32 -6.61 15.28
C PRO A 134 6.14 -6.75 14.00
N LYS A 135 6.87 -7.87 13.84
CA LYS A 135 7.70 -8.15 12.65
C LYS A 135 6.90 -8.43 11.37
N GLU A 136 5.60 -8.70 11.49
CA GLU A 136 4.70 -9.00 10.37
C GLU A 136 3.89 -7.77 9.95
N ARG A 137 4.03 -6.64 10.67
CA ARG A 137 3.33 -5.39 10.36
C ARG A 137 3.90 -4.73 9.12
N SER A 138 3.00 -4.30 8.24
CA SER A 138 3.37 -3.59 7.02
C SER A 138 3.90 -2.17 7.33
N THR A 139 4.91 -1.73 6.59
CA THR A 139 5.37 -0.34 6.57
C THR A 139 4.53 0.55 5.66
N ALA A 140 3.57 -0.01 4.93
CA ALA A 140 2.75 0.72 3.95
C ALA A 140 1.34 1.06 4.47
N VAL A 141 0.75 0.16 5.27
CA VAL A 141 -0.64 0.28 5.73
C VAL A 141 -0.84 -0.42 7.06
N THR A 142 -1.56 0.21 7.96
CA THR A 142 -1.99 -0.37 9.23
C THR A 142 -3.48 -0.69 9.19
N THR A 143 -3.83 -1.95 9.41
CA THR A 143 -5.23 -2.40 9.52
C THR A 143 -5.61 -2.49 10.99
N ILE A 144 -6.69 -1.82 11.37
CA ILE A 144 -7.24 -1.75 12.71
C ILE A 144 -8.57 -2.48 12.71
N LEU A 145 -8.69 -3.52 13.54
CA LEU A 145 -9.93 -4.23 13.80
C LEU A 145 -10.75 -3.47 14.83
N THR A 146 -12.06 -3.48 14.68
CA THR A 146 -13.02 -2.99 15.69
C THR A 146 -13.72 -4.17 16.35
N GLU A 147 -14.04 -4.03 17.65
CA GLU A 147 -14.82 -5.01 18.40
C GLU A 147 -16.29 -5.05 17.92
N ASP A 148 -16.97 -6.13 18.26
CA ASP A 148 -18.39 -6.31 17.91
C ASP A 148 -19.25 -5.15 18.41
N GLY A 149 -20.13 -4.67 17.54
CA GLY A 149 -20.97 -3.51 17.81
C GLY A 149 -20.39 -2.15 17.38
N ILE A 150 -19.13 -2.10 16.93
CA ILE A 150 -18.50 -0.89 16.40
C ILE A 150 -18.33 -1.04 14.89
N ASP A 151 -19.11 -0.26 14.12
CA ASP A 151 -19.02 -0.28 12.65
C ASP A 151 -17.83 0.55 12.14
N ALA A 152 -16.81 -0.12 11.65
CA ALA A 152 -15.65 0.52 11.07
C ALA A 152 -15.97 1.36 9.81
N ASN A 153 -17.06 1.09 9.09
CA ASN A 153 -17.49 1.94 7.99
C ASN A 153 -18.01 3.29 8.50
N MET A 154 -18.73 3.31 9.61
CA MET A 154 -19.18 4.56 10.23
C MET A 154 -17.99 5.44 10.65
N ILE A 155 -16.94 4.84 11.23
CA ILE A 155 -15.69 5.57 11.54
C ILE A 155 -15.09 6.18 10.28
N ARG A 156 -15.03 5.43 9.20
CA ARG A 156 -14.47 5.92 7.91
C ARG A 156 -15.32 7.05 7.32
N ASP A 157 -16.64 6.91 7.33
CA ASP A 157 -17.56 7.87 6.74
C ASP A 157 -17.52 9.20 7.49
N VAL A 158 -17.58 9.18 8.82
CA VAL A 158 -17.44 10.39 9.63
C VAL A 158 -16.05 11.03 9.49
N CYS A 159 -14.99 10.23 9.47
CA CYS A 159 -13.63 10.75 9.26
C CYS A 159 -13.49 11.43 7.89
N ARG A 160 -14.11 10.88 6.84
CA ARG A 160 -14.13 11.50 5.51
C ARG A 160 -14.97 12.77 5.48
N ASP A 161 -16.20 12.72 6.00
CA ASP A 161 -17.20 13.76 5.76
C ASP A 161 -17.06 14.94 6.72
N GLU A 162 -16.65 14.70 7.99
CA GLU A 162 -16.50 15.74 9.02
C GLU A 162 -15.04 16.19 9.21
N MET A 163 -14.07 15.28 9.05
CA MET A 163 -12.64 15.58 9.25
C MET A 163 -11.87 15.74 7.94
N MET A 164 -12.51 15.51 6.78
CA MET A 164 -11.89 15.58 5.43
C MET A 164 -10.70 14.64 5.25
N VAL A 165 -10.67 13.51 5.99
CA VAL A 165 -9.60 12.51 5.93
C VAL A 165 -10.15 11.16 5.47
N GLY A 166 -9.66 10.67 4.34
CA GLY A 166 -10.05 9.37 3.79
C GLY A 166 -9.28 8.20 4.42
N LEU A 167 -10.00 7.28 5.05
CA LEU A 167 -9.44 6.02 5.55
C LEU A 167 -9.78 4.85 4.63
N GLY A 168 -8.91 3.86 4.54
CA GLY A 168 -9.20 2.60 3.85
C GLY A 168 -10.22 1.75 4.60
N GLY A 169 -11.04 0.96 3.89
CA GLY A 169 -11.97 -0.01 4.51
C GLY A 169 -11.37 -1.40 4.63
N GLY A 170 -11.95 -2.22 5.49
CA GLY A 170 -11.71 -3.66 5.52
C GLY A 170 -12.12 -4.31 4.19
N LEU A 171 -11.47 -5.40 3.82
CA LEU A 171 -11.76 -6.14 2.60
C LEU A 171 -12.29 -7.53 2.93
N GLY A 172 -13.19 -8.03 2.08
CA GLY A 172 -13.76 -9.38 2.25
C GLY A 172 -14.43 -9.52 3.62
N ILE A 173 -13.98 -10.49 4.40
CA ILE A 173 -14.51 -10.79 5.74
C ILE A 173 -14.30 -9.67 6.77
N LEU A 174 -13.43 -8.71 6.50
CA LEU A 174 -13.17 -7.56 7.35
C LEU A 174 -14.03 -6.34 7.00
N THR A 175 -14.92 -6.43 6.02
CA THR A 175 -15.84 -5.34 5.67
C THR A 175 -16.71 -4.98 6.86
N GLY A 176 -16.73 -3.69 7.25
CA GLY A 176 -17.44 -3.21 8.44
C GLY A 176 -16.78 -3.52 9.79
N ARG A 177 -15.74 -4.36 9.79
CA ARG A 177 -15.02 -4.81 10.98
C ARG A 177 -13.59 -4.27 11.08
N ALA A 178 -13.15 -3.52 10.09
CA ALA A 178 -11.83 -2.92 10.08
C ALA A 178 -11.81 -1.63 9.27
N PHE A 179 -10.94 -0.71 9.68
CA PHE A 179 -10.50 0.40 8.86
C PHE A 179 -8.97 0.39 8.73
N ARG A 180 -8.46 1.14 7.76
CA ARG A 180 -7.02 1.13 7.47
C ARG A 180 -6.47 2.55 7.35
N ILE A 181 -5.30 2.76 7.93
CA ILE A 181 -4.50 3.98 7.78
C ILE A 181 -3.36 3.67 6.82
N GLY A 182 -3.35 4.33 5.65
CA GLY A 182 -2.23 4.26 4.70
C GLY A 182 -1.15 5.26 5.12
N HIS A 183 0.10 4.80 5.12
CA HIS A 183 1.26 5.64 5.42
C HIS A 183 2.40 5.38 4.43
N MET A 184 2.03 5.17 3.15
CA MET A 184 2.93 4.90 2.04
C MET A 184 2.92 6.02 1.01
N GLY A 185 3.97 6.08 0.21
CA GLY A 185 4.14 7.05 -0.87
C GLY A 185 4.77 8.35 -0.38
N ASP A 186 4.44 9.47 -0.99
CA ASP A 186 4.93 10.79 -0.62
C ASP A 186 4.13 11.36 0.57
N ILE A 187 4.25 10.70 1.71
CA ILE A 187 3.61 11.09 2.97
C ILE A 187 4.67 11.55 3.96
N ASN A 188 4.36 12.57 4.73
CA ASN A 188 5.22 13.14 5.77
C ASN A 188 4.57 13.09 7.16
N ALA A 189 5.35 13.43 8.20
CA ALA A 189 4.87 13.39 9.58
C ALA A 189 3.65 14.31 9.83
N PRO A 190 3.61 15.59 9.36
CA PRO A 190 2.39 16.42 9.50
C PRO A 190 1.14 15.79 8.91
N MET A 191 1.22 15.15 7.74
CA MET A 191 0.09 14.45 7.12
C MET A 191 -0.37 13.27 7.98
N LEU A 192 0.57 12.50 8.53
CA LEU A 192 0.24 11.39 9.40
C LEU A 192 -0.40 11.87 10.71
N PHE A 193 0.17 12.90 11.35
CA PHE A 193 -0.42 13.46 12.56
C PHE A 193 -1.83 13.99 12.35
N ALA A 194 -2.08 14.66 11.22
CA ALA A 194 -3.42 15.09 10.86
C ALA A 194 -4.39 13.90 10.74
N ALA A 195 -3.97 12.81 10.10
CA ALA A 195 -4.78 11.61 9.96
C ALA A 195 -5.07 10.94 11.33
N LEU A 196 -4.06 10.78 12.18
CA LEU A 196 -4.22 10.18 13.51
C LEU A 196 -5.13 11.04 14.41
N ALA A 197 -4.93 12.36 14.42
CA ALA A 197 -5.78 13.29 15.18
C ALA A 197 -7.24 13.27 14.69
N SER A 198 -7.45 13.14 13.36
CA SER A 198 -8.79 13.02 12.79
C SER A 198 -9.47 11.72 13.20
N VAL A 199 -8.72 10.62 13.33
CA VAL A 199 -9.26 9.36 13.86
C VAL A 199 -9.69 9.55 15.33
N GLU A 200 -8.86 10.12 16.20
CA GLU A 200 -9.24 10.39 17.59
C GLU A 200 -10.48 11.30 17.69
N ALA A 201 -10.54 12.36 16.88
CA ALA A 201 -11.70 13.25 16.82
C ALA A 201 -12.97 12.49 16.37
N THR A 202 -12.83 11.61 15.38
CA THR A 202 -13.94 10.76 14.90
C THR A 202 -14.41 9.79 15.97
N LEU A 203 -13.51 9.13 16.69
CA LEU A 203 -13.85 8.21 17.78
C LEU A 203 -14.62 8.95 18.90
N ASN A 204 -14.20 10.17 19.26
CA ASN A 204 -14.91 11.01 20.20
C ASN A 204 -16.30 11.43 19.67
N TYR A 205 -16.39 11.82 18.40
CA TYR A 205 -17.67 12.22 17.78
C TYR A 205 -18.71 11.08 17.78
N LEU A 206 -18.24 9.85 17.59
CA LEU A 206 -19.08 8.65 17.57
C LEU A 206 -19.29 8.02 18.95
N ASP A 207 -18.78 8.63 20.02
CA ASP A 207 -18.79 8.08 21.39
C ASP A 207 -18.18 6.65 21.47
N VAL A 208 -17.21 6.37 20.61
CA VAL A 208 -16.44 5.12 20.65
C VAL A 208 -15.35 5.25 21.70
N LYS A 209 -15.39 4.38 22.70
CA LYS A 209 -14.40 4.39 23.79
C LYS A 209 -13.00 4.04 23.24
N PHE A 210 -11.98 4.84 23.57
CA PHE A 210 -10.57 4.58 23.28
C PHE A 210 -9.70 5.22 24.37
N SER A 211 -8.43 4.81 24.45
CA SER A 211 -7.47 5.48 25.33
C SER A 211 -6.86 6.67 24.57
N PRO A 212 -7.02 7.91 25.06
CA PRO A 212 -6.48 9.10 24.39
C PRO A 212 -4.95 9.19 24.51
N GLY A 213 -4.33 10.05 23.70
CA GLY A 213 -2.88 10.31 23.72
C GLY A 213 -2.08 9.51 22.71
N GLY A 214 -2.75 8.90 21.72
CA GLY A 214 -2.05 8.24 20.61
C GLY A 214 -1.34 9.21 19.65
N VAL A 215 -1.68 10.51 19.71
CA VAL A 215 -1.13 11.57 18.85
C VAL A 215 -0.15 12.47 19.59
N THR A 216 -0.16 12.48 20.91
CA THR A 216 0.72 13.30 21.77
C THR A 216 1.81 12.41 22.46
#